data_7b52f69fde643dad8c4a175991ec337f
#
_entry.id   7b52f69fde643dad8c4a175991ec337f
#
_cell.length_a   1.000
_cell.length_b   1.000
_cell.length_c   1.000
_cell.angle_alpha   90.00
_cell.angle_beta   90.00
_cell.angle_gamma   90.00
#
_symmetry.space_group_name_H-M   'P 1'
#
loop_
_entity.id
_entity.type
_entity.pdbx_description
1 polymer ?
#
loop_
_entity_poly.entity_id
_entity_poly.type
_entity_poly.pdbx_seq_one_letter_code
_entity_poly.pdbx_strand_id
1 'polypeptide(L)'
;MIAIVARSENGVIGKDGGLPWRCKGDLQFFKRTTMGRKIVVGRTTFEGLPPLKGREIFVLTHNPVARFEGATAVSNPVDVPADAIICGGATIYDLMIPQCDQLLVTTVKKEVEGDTFFNVQWLEGFDPVETIEETDEYSIVSYSKSA
;
A
#
# COMPACT_ATOMS: atom_id res chain seq x y z
N MET A 1 12.54 3.09 2.93
CA MET A 1 11.34 2.78 2.13
C MET A 1 10.16 2.57 3.06
N ILE A 2 8.99 3.04 2.66
CA ILE A 2 7.77 3.00 3.47
C ILE A 2 6.73 2.20 2.70
N ALA A 3 5.92 1.40 3.41
CA ALA A 3 4.72 0.81 2.83
C ALA A 3 3.49 1.43 3.49
N ILE A 4 2.45 1.63 2.70
CA ILE A 4 1.15 2.11 3.16
C ILE A 4 0.11 1.05 2.81
N VAL A 5 -0.68 0.64 3.79
CA VAL A 5 -1.69 -0.39 3.60
C VAL A 5 -2.94 -0.06 4.38
N ALA A 6 -4.10 -0.29 3.76
CA ALA A 6 -5.39 -0.18 4.42
C ALA A 6 -6.04 -1.56 4.45
N ARG A 7 -6.65 -1.90 5.57
CA ARG A 7 -7.35 -3.16 5.78
C ARG A 7 -8.68 -2.92 6.51
N SER A 8 -9.62 -3.84 6.32
CA SER A 8 -10.81 -3.87 7.13
C SER A 8 -10.51 -4.48 8.51
N GLU A 9 -11.46 -4.40 9.42
CA GLU A 9 -11.35 -5.00 10.75
C GLU A 9 -11.10 -6.51 10.70
N ASN A 10 -11.68 -7.20 9.71
CA ASN A 10 -11.46 -8.62 9.48
C ASN A 10 -10.31 -8.93 8.52
N GLY A 11 -9.45 -7.95 8.25
CA GLY A 11 -8.19 -8.15 7.53
C GLY A 11 -8.28 -8.13 6.00
N VAL A 12 -9.38 -7.71 5.42
CA VAL A 12 -9.51 -7.64 3.95
C VAL A 12 -8.75 -6.43 3.42
N ILE A 13 -7.96 -6.61 2.37
CA ILE A 13 -7.27 -5.53 1.67
C ILE A 13 -7.70 -5.37 0.22
N GLY A 14 -8.52 -6.27 -0.30
CA GLY A 14 -9.00 -6.17 -1.67
C GLY A 14 -10.13 -7.12 -1.99
N LYS A 15 -10.89 -6.75 -3.04
CA LYS A 15 -11.93 -7.57 -3.64
C LYS A 15 -12.03 -7.20 -5.11
N ASP A 16 -11.92 -8.19 -5.99
CA ASP A 16 -12.01 -8.02 -7.45
C ASP A 16 -11.09 -6.91 -7.98
N GLY A 17 -9.88 -6.79 -7.42
CA GLY A 17 -8.87 -5.82 -7.84
C GLY A 17 -9.05 -4.41 -7.27
N GLY A 18 -10.02 -4.19 -6.40
CA GLY A 18 -10.27 -2.89 -5.77
C GLY A 18 -10.50 -2.99 -4.27
N LEU A 19 -10.82 -1.86 -3.64
CA LEU A 19 -11.14 -1.82 -2.22
C LEU A 19 -12.65 -2.03 -2.02
N PRO A 20 -13.06 -2.94 -1.12
CA PRO A 20 -14.47 -3.25 -0.89
C PRO A 20 -15.18 -2.27 0.06
N TRP A 21 -14.51 -1.20 0.45
CA TRP A 21 -15.09 -0.16 1.31
C TRP A 21 -14.82 1.21 0.73
N ARG A 22 -15.54 2.20 1.26
CA ARG A 22 -15.27 3.59 0.98
C ARG A 22 -15.09 4.32 2.32
N CYS A 23 -13.89 4.83 2.55
CA CYS A 23 -13.55 5.54 3.76
C CYS A 23 -12.82 6.82 3.39
N LYS A 24 -13.50 7.95 3.53
CA LYS A 24 -12.98 9.25 3.10
C LYS A 24 -11.70 9.63 3.83
N GLY A 25 -11.63 9.34 5.14
CA GLY A 25 -10.43 9.64 5.93
C GLY A 25 -9.21 8.86 5.47
N ASP A 26 -9.39 7.59 5.11
CA ASP A 26 -8.33 6.77 4.56
C ASP A 26 -7.86 7.29 3.21
N LEU A 27 -8.78 7.65 2.33
CA LEU A 27 -8.44 8.21 1.02
C LEU A 27 -7.69 9.53 1.14
N GLN A 28 -8.09 10.37 2.08
CA GLN A 28 -7.40 11.64 2.35
C GLN A 28 -5.99 11.41 2.90
N PHE A 29 -5.83 10.44 3.79
CA PHE A 29 -4.52 10.09 4.34
C PHE A 29 -3.60 9.57 3.24
N PHE A 30 -4.08 8.69 2.39
CA PHE A 30 -3.32 8.17 1.25
C PHE A 30 -2.87 9.33 0.34
N LYS A 31 -3.78 10.22 0.01
CA LYS A 31 -3.50 11.34 -0.86
C LYS A 31 -2.41 12.25 -0.28
N ARG A 32 -2.53 12.68 0.98
CA ARG A 32 -1.54 13.59 1.57
C ARG A 32 -0.19 12.92 1.83
N THR A 33 -0.20 11.61 2.08
CA THR A 33 1.04 10.86 2.30
C THR A 33 1.81 10.65 1.01
N THR A 34 1.12 10.43 -0.11
CA THR A 34 1.76 10.11 -1.40
C THR A 34 1.96 11.31 -2.31
N MET A 35 1.31 12.45 -2.05
CA MET A 35 1.40 13.62 -2.93
C MET A 35 2.85 14.08 -3.10
N GLY A 36 3.26 14.28 -4.35
CA GLY A 36 4.63 14.69 -4.68
C GLY A 36 5.65 13.58 -4.52
N ARG A 37 5.21 12.34 -4.28
CA ARG A 37 6.10 11.21 -4.00
C ARG A 37 6.06 10.18 -5.12
N LYS A 38 7.03 9.27 -5.06
CA LYS A 38 7.08 8.07 -5.92
C LYS A 38 6.29 6.97 -5.24
N ILE A 39 5.42 6.29 -5.99
CA ILE A 39 4.69 5.14 -5.47
C ILE A 39 4.96 3.91 -6.33
N VAL A 40 4.90 2.74 -5.69
CA VAL A 40 5.10 1.45 -6.35
C VAL A 40 3.85 0.61 -6.16
N VAL A 41 3.32 0.10 -7.25
CA VAL A 41 2.14 -0.78 -7.26
C VAL A 41 2.40 -1.97 -8.17
N GLY A 42 1.65 -3.04 -7.99
CA GLY A 42 1.62 -4.14 -8.93
C GLY A 42 0.69 -3.82 -10.11
N ARG A 43 0.76 -4.63 -11.16
CA ARG A 43 -0.02 -4.43 -12.39
C ARG A 43 -1.52 -4.40 -12.12
N THR A 44 -2.04 -5.38 -11.39
CA THR A 44 -3.48 -5.48 -11.10
C THR A 44 -3.98 -4.27 -10.31
N THR A 45 -3.21 -3.86 -9.31
CA THR A 45 -3.54 -2.66 -8.52
C THR A 45 -3.53 -1.41 -9.40
N PHE A 46 -2.52 -1.28 -10.27
CA PHE A 46 -2.43 -0.13 -11.18
C PHE A 46 -3.65 -0.04 -12.09
N GLU A 47 -4.08 -1.16 -12.66
CA GLU A 47 -5.24 -1.19 -13.56
C GLU A 47 -6.54 -0.77 -12.87
N GLY A 48 -6.65 -0.98 -11.56
CA GLY A 48 -7.82 -0.60 -10.77
C GLY A 48 -7.77 0.80 -10.19
N LEU A 49 -6.65 1.53 -10.34
CA LEU A 49 -6.52 2.86 -9.78
C LEU A 49 -7.10 3.93 -10.68
N PRO A 50 -7.75 4.97 -10.10
CA PRO A 50 -8.05 6.17 -10.86
C PRO A 50 -6.75 6.92 -11.16
N PRO A 51 -6.77 7.92 -12.06
CA PRO A 51 -5.58 8.75 -12.28
C PRO A 51 -5.10 9.39 -10.98
N LEU A 52 -3.81 9.22 -10.66
CA LEU A 52 -3.20 9.75 -9.46
C LEU A 52 -2.28 10.91 -9.82
N LYS A 53 -2.85 12.11 -9.95
CA LYS A 53 -2.09 13.30 -10.28
C LYS A 53 -1.15 13.68 -9.14
N GLY A 54 0.03 14.18 -9.49
CA GLY A 54 1.03 14.62 -8.51
C GLY A 54 1.86 13.50 -7.91
N ARG A 55 1.74 12.27 -8.39
CA ARG A 55 2.55 11.13 -7.97
C ARG A 55 3.26 10.54 -9.17
N GLU A 56 4.50 10.10 -8.97
CA GLU A 56 5.26 9.36 -9.97
C GLU A 56 5.03 7.87 -9.72
N ILE A 57 4.45 7.17 -10.69
CA ILE A 57 4.00 5.79 -10.50
C ILE A 57 4.99 4.81 -11.14
N PHE A 58 5.39 3.82 -10.36
CA PHE A 58 6.20 2.68 -10.81
C PHE A 58 5.35 1.42 -10.69
N VAL A 59 5.30 0.62 -11.75
CA VAL A 59 4.59 -0.66 -11.74
C VAL A 59 5.62 -1.78 -11.71
N LEU A 60 5.66 -2.52 -10.61
CA LEU A 60 6.55 -3.67 -10.46
C LEU A 60 5.87 -4.87 -11.11
N THR A 61 6.50 -5.42 -12.14
CA THR A 61 5.94 -6.49 -12.97
C THR A 61 7.05 -7.47 -13.39
N HIS A 62 6.69 -8.73 -13.58
CA HIS A 62 7.61 -9.74 -14.09
C HIS A 62 7.92 -9.56 -15.59
N ASN A 63 7.12 -8.80 -16.31
CA ASN A 63 7.29 -8.63 -17.74
C ASN A 63 8.23 -7.44 -18.04
N PRO A 64 9.49 -7.69 -18.47
CA PRO A 64 10.47 -6.62 -18.67
C PRO A 64 10.15 -5.71 -19.87
N VAL A 65 9.24 -6.11 -20.73
CA VAL A 65 8.83 -5.30 -21.89
C VAL A 65 7.46 -4.67 -21.75
N ALA A 66 6.82 -4.82 -20.56
CA ALA A 66 5.52 -4.21 -20.31
C ALA A 66 5.61 -2.69 -20.41
N ARG A 67 4.51 -2.08 -20.86
CA ARG A 67 4.36 -0.62 -20.94
C ARG A 67 3.05 -0.22 -20.29
N PHE A 68 3.08 0.86 -19.53
CA PHE A 68 1.91 1.39 -18.85
C PHE A 68 1.80 2.88 -19.12
N GLU A 69 0.63 3.32 -19.52
CA GLU A 69 0.39 4.73 -19.73
C GLU A 69 0.42 5.47 -18.40
N GLY A 70 1.24 6.51 -18.31
CA GLY A 70 1.34 7.33 -17.10
C GLY A 70 2.17 6.71 -15.98
N ALA A 71 2.90 5.60 -16.25
CA ALA A 71 3.71 4.93 -15.24
C ALA A 71 4.96 4.32 -15.86
N THR A 72 5.94 4.04 -15.01
CA THR A 72 7.19 3.39 -15.39
C THR A 72 7.17 1.94 -14.94
N ALA A 73 7.44 1.01 -15.87
CA ALA A 73 7.53 -0.40 -15.55
C ALA A 73 8.90 -0.71 -14.92
N VAL A 74 8.90 -1.52 -13.85
CA VAL A 74 10.10 -2.01 -13.18
C VAL A 74 9.97 -3.52 -13.08
N SER A 75 10.96 -4.26 -13.56
CA SER A 75 10.92 -5.74 -13.55
C SER A 75 11.77 -6.36 -12.45
N ASN A 76 12.64 -5.59 -11.82
CA ASN A 76 13.51 -6.08 -10.75
C ASN A 76 13.31 -5.23 -9.49
N PRO A 77 13.02 -5.85 -8.34
CA PRO A 77 12.84 -5.10 -7.08
C PRO A 77 14.00 -4.18 -6.72
N VAL A 78 15.24 -4.53 -7.09
CA VAL A 78 16.40 -3.68 -6.79
C VAL A 78 16.38 -2.34 -7.54
N ASP A 79 15.60 -2.24 -8.61
CA ASP A 79 15.47 -1.02 -9.40
C ASP A 79 14.35 -0.10 -8.89
N VAL A 80 13.63 -0.52 -7.86
CA VAL A 80 12.63 0.31 -7.20
C VAL A 80 13.34 1.44 -6.45
N PRO A 81 12.93 2.71 -6.66
CA PRO A 81 13.56 3.83 -5.93
C PRO A 81 13.46 3.65 -4.42
N ALA A 82 14.57 3.91 -3.73
CA ALA A 82 14.64 3.72 -2.27
C ALA A 82 13.71 4.66 -1.49
N ASP A 83 13.30 5.77 -2.08
CA ASP A 83 12.38 6.74 -1.49
C ASP A 83 10.91 6.51 -1.88
N ALA A 84 10.62 5.42 -2.58
CA ALA A 84 9.26 5.10 -3.01
C ALA A 84 8.39 4.63 -1.84
N ILE A 85 7.08 4.83 -1.99
CA ILE A 85 6.08 4.31 -1.07
C ILE A 85 5.42 3.10 -1.73
N ILE A 86 5.44 1.97 -1.03
CA ILE A 86 4.86 0.71 -1.52
C ILE A 86 3.36 0.74 -1.25
N CYS A 87 2.56 0.63 -2.29
CA CYS A 87 1.11 0.84 -2.21
C CYS A 87 0.25 -0.38 -2.57
N GLY A 88 0.85 -1.55 -2.77
CA GLY A 88 0.10 -2.79 -2.96
C GLY A 88 0.23 -3.39 -4.35
N GLY A 89 -0.42 -4.46 -4.64
CA GLY A 89 -1.25 -5.29 -3.74
C GLY A 89 -0.47 -6.31 -2.92
N ALA A 90 -1.16 -7.39 -2.56
CA ALA A 90 -0.60 -8.39 -1.65
C ALA A 90 0.75 -8.96 -2.11
N THR A 91 0.88 -9.30 -3.38
CA THR A 91 2.14 -9.84 -3.92
C THR A 91 3.28 -8.82 -3.78
N ILE A 92 2.98 -7.55 -3.99
CA ILE A 92 3.98 -6.49 -3.89
C ILE A 92 4.33 -6.24 -2.42
N TYR A 93 3.36 -6.31 -1.51
CA TYR A 93 3.63 -6.23 -0.07
C TYR A 93 4.52 -7.39 0.38
N ASP A 94 4.22 -8.63 -0.04
CA ASP A 94 5.05 -9.79 0.30
C ASP A 94 6.50 -9.58 -0.13
N LEU A 95 6.70 -9.02 -1.31
CA LEU A 95 8.03 -8.84 -1.90
C LEU A 95 8.77 -7.67 -1.29
N MET A 96 8.10 -6.55 -1.02
CA MET A 96 8.74 -5.27 -0.72
C MET A 96 8.72 -4.87 0.75
N ILE A 97 7.76 -5.35 1.56
CA ILE A 97 7.73 -5.02 2.99
C ILE A 97 9.04 -5.40 3.72
N PRO A 98 9.68 -6.54 3.41
CA PRO A 98 10.97 -6.85 4.01
C PRO A 98 12.06 -5.79 3.77
N GLN A 99 11.90 -4.96 2.74
CA GLN A 99 12.83 -3.87 2.41
C GLN A 99 12.44 -2.55 3.07
N CYS A 100 11.28 -2.49 3.70
CA CYS A 100 10.77 -1.27 4.32
C CYS A 100 11.28 -1.12 5.74
N ASP A 101 11.43 0.11 6.19
CA ASP A 101 11.76 0.45 7.58
C ASP A 101 10.57 1.02 8.34
N GLN A 102 9.48 1.33 7.64
CA GLN A 102 8.25 1.86 8.23
C GLN A 102 7.03 1.34 7.50
N LEU A 103 5.98 1.03 8.25
CA LEU A 103 4.67 0.66 7.73
C LEU A 103 3.62 1.62 8.29
N LEU A 104 2.75 2.11 7.41
CA LEU A 104 1.60 2.93 7.78
C LEU A 104 0.35 2.10 7.53
N VAL A 105 -0.31 1.67 8.59
CA VAL A 105 -1.44 0.74 8.50
C VAL A 105 -2.72 1.43 8.94
N THR A 106 -3.67 1.54 8.02
CA THR A 106 -5.03 1.98 8.33
C THR A 106 -5.91 0.76 8.55
N THR A 107 -6.63 0.73 9.66
CA THR A 107 -7.65 -0.28 9.90
C THR A 107 -9.01 0.40 9.86
N VAL A 108 -9.81 0.06 8.85
CA VAL A 108 -11.18 0.56 8.69
C VAL A 108 -12.09 -0.29 9.57
N LYS A 109 -12.85 0.36 10.44
CA LYS A 109 -13.67 -0.31 11.47
C LYS A 109 -14.97 -0.89 10.90
N LYS A 110 -14.82 -1.76 9.91
CA LYS A 110 -15.88 -2.49 9.24
C LYS A 110 -15.41 -3.90 8.95
N GLU A 111 -16.33 -4.85 8.99
CA GLU A 111 -16.12 -6.18 8.44
C GLU A 111 -16.69 -6.19 7.03
N VAL A 112 -15.93 -6.70 6.06
CA VAL A 112 -16.34 -6.72 4.66
C VAL A 112 -15.94 -8.06 4.04
N GLU A 113 -16.62 -8.43 2.96
CA GLU A 113 -16.20 -9.56 2.14
C GLU A 113 -15.06 -9.15 1.23
N GLY A 114 -14.12 -10.06 1.00
CA GLY A 114 -13.01 -9.83 0.11
C GLY A 114 -12.30 -11.11 -0.27
N ASP A 115 -11.41 -11.00 -1.24
CA ASP A 115 -10.61 -12.11 -1.75
C ASP A 115 -9.12 -11.97 -1.46
N THR A 116 -8.69 -10.83 -0.95
CA THR A 116 -7.29 -10.55 -0.66
C THR A 116 -7.18 -10.04 0.77
N PHE A 117 -6.22 -10.60 1.52
CA PHE A 117 -6.12 -10.38 2.96
C PHE A 117 -4.76 -9.87 3.39
N PHE A 118 -4.77 -9.08 4.46
CA PHE A 118 -3.57 -8.64 5.15
C PHE A 118 -2.87 -9.85 5.75
N ASN A 119 -1.59 -10.01 5.46
CA ASN A 119 -0.79 -11.06 6.06
C ASN A 119 -0.16 -10.53 7.34
N VAL A 120 -0.52 -11.11 8.48
CA VAL A 120 0.02 -10.67 9.78
C VAL A 120 1.54 -10.80 9.87
N GLN A 121 2.15 -11.67 9.05
CA GLN A 121 3.60 -11.81 8.99
C GLN A 121 4.29 -10.55 8.45
N TRP A 122 3.56 -9.68 7.75
CA TRP A 122 4.13 -8.39 7.30
C TRP A 122 4.56 -7.53 8.49
N LEU A 123 3.95 -7.72 9.67
CA LEU A 123 4.29 -6.98 10.87
C LEU A 123 5.47 -7.58 11.66
N GLU A 124 5.94 -8.76 11.27
CA GLU A 124 7.10 -9.36 11.93
C GLU A 124 8.33 -8.47 11.78
N GLY A 125 9.01 -8.20 12.89
CA GLY A 125 10.15 -7.31 12.90
C GLY A 125 9.81 -5.83 12.91
N PHE A 126 8.53 -5.48 13.09
CA PHE A 126 8.07 -4.10 13.22
C PHE A 126 7.33 -3.92 14.53
N ASP A 127 7.49 -2.76 15.16
CA ASP A 127 6.81 -2.40 16.40
C ASP A 127 5.91 -1.20 16.16
N PRO A 128 4.72 -1.15 16.75
CA PRO A 128 3.88 0.04 16.69
C PRO A 128 4.55 1.17 17.47
N VAL A 129 4.69 2.34 16.85
CA VAL A 129 5.37 3.48 17.48
C VAL A 129 4.47 4.68 17.67
N GLU A 130 3.41 4.81 16.90
CA GLU A 130 2.53 5.96 16.97
C GLU A 130 1.15 5.64 16.40
N THR A 131 0.11 6.10 17.08
CA THR A 131 -1.23 6.17 16.50
C THR A 131 -1.36 7.56 15.88
N ILE A 132 -1.35 7.61 14.56
CA ILE A 132 -1.38 8.88 13.81
C ILE A 132 -2.76 9.51 13.87
N GLU A 133 -3.80 8.68 13.77
CA GLU A 133 -5.18 9.14 13.75
C GLU A 133 -6.09 8.02 14.24
N GLU A 134 -7.10 8.38 15.03
CA GLU A 134 -8.09 7.45 15.57
C GLU A 134 -9.45 8.10 15.51
N THR A 135 -10.40 7.48 14.82
CA THR A 135 -11.78 7.94 14.71
C THR A 135 -12.72 6.78 14.90
N ASP A 136 -14.04 7.04 14.89
CA ASP A 136 -15.05 5.99 14.95
C ASP A 136 -15.05 5.10 13.71
N GLU A 137 -14.48 5.58 12.60
CA GLU A 137 -14.50 4.87 11.32
C GLU A 137 -13.20 4.13 11.01
N TYR A 138 -12.07 4.59 11.55
CA TYR A 138 -10.76 4.01 11.25
C TYR A 138 -9.71 4.39 12.28
N SER A 139 -8.60 3.64 12.25
CA SER A 139 -7.38 4.01 12.96
C SER A 139 -6.19 3.89 12.04
N ILE A 140 -5.19 4.76 12.22
CA ILE A 140 -3.95 4.73 11.45
C ILE A 140 -2.79 4.61 12.43
N VAL A 141 -1.99 3.55 12.27
CA VAL A 141 -0.85 3.26 13.15
C VAL A 141 0.42 3.20 12.33
N SER A 142 1.46 3.86 12.81
CA SER A 142 2.80 3.76 12.25
C SER A 142 3.58 2.68 12.98
N TYR A 143 4.19 1.80 12.20
CA TYR A 143 5.07 0.74 12.68
C TYR A 143 6.47 1.02 12.19
N SER A 144 7.47 0.87 13.03
CA SER A 144 8.88 1.01 12.66
C SER A 144 9.62 -0.30 12.86
N LYS A 145 10.61 -0.54 12.00
CA LYS A 145 11.42 -1.75 12.07
C LYS A 145 12.13 -1.81 13.42
N SER A 146 12.06 -2.98 14.05
CA SER A 146 12.69 -3.23 15.34
C SER A 146 14.23 -3.15 15.20
N ALA A 147 14.86 -2.59 16.24
CA ALA A 147 16.32 -2.46 16.26
C ALA A 147 17.01 -3.83 16.43
#